data_28d6b939882f13ff3f1c982cdb2080fd
#
_entry.id   28d6b939882f13ff3f1c982cdb2080fd
#
_cell.length_a   1.000
_cell.length_b   1.000
_cell.length_c   1.000
_cell.angle_alpha   90.00
_cell.angle_beta   90.00
_cell.angle_gamma   90.00
#
_symmetry.space_group_name_H-M   'P 1'
#
loop_
_entity.id
_entity.type
_entity.pdbx_description
1 polymer ?
#
loop_
_entity_poly.entity_id
_entity_poly.type
_entity_poly.pdbx_seq_one_letter_code
_entity_poly.pdbx_strand_id
1 'polypeptide(L)'
;MIRRPPRSTPLYSSAASDVYKRQILMYVAFRFQYKFALGAVAALGHDVVIILGIFSIFSWDFDLTVLAALLAVIGYSLNDTIVVSDRIRENFRTERVLDPEDLVDLSLNQILGRTIVTSFTTLLVLFALFIFGGELIRGFSLALILGVIIGTYSSIYVVANMLMSLNLSKEDLAVPEPEGAEFDNLP
;
A
#
# COMPACT_ATOMS: atom_id res chain seq x y z
N MET A 1 -32.77 54.72 -11.78
CA MET A 1 -31.89 53.72 -11.18
C MET A 1 -32.57 52.35 -11.34
N ILE A 2 -32.21 51.56 -12.36
CA ILE A 2 -32.82 50.25 -12.64
C ILE A 2 -31.97 49.21 -11.95
N ARG A 3 -32.49 48.59 -10.87
CA ARG A 3 -31.86 47.45 -10.20
C ARG A 3 -31.93 46.24 -11.12
N ARG A 4 -30.78 45.72 -11.56
CA ARG A 4 -30.71 44.41 -12.23
C ARG A 4 -31.10 43.33 -11.24
N PRO A 5 -31.98 42.39 -11.60
CA PRO A 5 -32.29 41.24 -10.75
C PRO A 5 -31.03 40.34 -10.57
N PRO A 6 -30.88 39.66 -9.43
CA PRO A 6 -29.77 38.77 -9.21
C PRO A 6 -29.84 37.60 -10.22
N ARG A 7 -28.72 37.32 -10.90
CA ARG A 7 -28.59 36.14 -11.75
C ARG A 7 -28.75 34.92 -10.87
N SER A 8 -29.91 34.28 -10.93
CA SER A 8 -30.08 32.93 -10.40
C SER A 8 -29.23 31.98 -11.24
N THR A 9 -28.08 31.55 -10.73
CA THR A 9 -27.39 30.40 -11.28
C THR A 9 -28.35 29.20 -11.19
N PRO A 10 -28.65 28.53 -12.29
CA PRO A 10 -29.63 27.46 -12.24
C PRO A 10 -29.11 26.35 -11.33
N LEU A 11 -29.90 25.99 -10.32
CA LEU A 11 -29.67 24.87 -9.40
C LEU A 11 -29.31 23.54 -10.12
N TYR A 12 -29.67 23.41 -11.39
CA TYR A 12 -29.34 22.31 -12.29
C TYR A 12 -27.84 22.22 -12.61
N SER A 13 -27.10 23.33 -12.68
CA SER A 13 -25.68 23.31 -13.01
C SER A 13 -24.83 22.87 -11.81
N SER A 14 -25.23 23.21 -10.58
CA SER A 14 -24.52 22.78 -9.38
C SER A 14 -24.71 21.29 -9.10
N ALA A 15 -25.92 20.77 -9.22
CA ALA A 15 -26.20 19.35 -9.04
C ALA A 15 -25.50 18.48 -10.10
N ALA A 16 -25.48 18.90 -11.36
CA ALA A 16 -24.77 18.19 -12.42
C ALA A 16 -23.24 18.22 -12.20
N SER A 17 -22.68 19.35 -11.75
CA SER A 17 -21.26 19.45 -11.42
C SER A 17 -20.89 18.59 -10.22
N ASP A 18 -21.75 18.50 -9.22
CA ASP A 18 -21.50 17.66 -8.03
C ASP A 18 -21.58 16.17 -8.34
N VAL A 19 -22.48 15.75 -9.21
CA VAL A 19 -22.53 14.36 -9.70
C VAL A 19 -21.28 14.02 -10.51
N TYR A 20 -20.86 14.93 -11.39
CA TYR A 20 -19.66 14.73 -12.19
C TYR A 20 -18.39 14.68 -11.32
N LYS A 21 -18.27 15.56 -10.33
CA LYS A 21 -17.16 15.55 -9.36
C LYS A 21 -17.11 14.24 -8.56
N ARG A 22 -18.25 13.76 -8.07
CA ARG A 22 -18.34 12.48 -7.36
C ARG A 22 -17.96 11.31 -8.26
N GLN A 23 -18.36 11.34 -9.52
CA GLN A 23 -18.06 10.28 -10.50
C GLN A 23 -16.56 10.25 -10.84
N ILE A 24 -15.94 11.43 -11.02
CA ILE A 24 -14.48 11.53 -11.22
C ILE A 24 -13.73 11.06 -9.97
N LEU A 25 -14.14 11.50 -8.77
CA LEU A 25 -13.52 11.08 -7.51
C LEU A 25 -13.61 9.57 -7.30
N MET A 26 -14.76 8.96 -7.61
CA MET A 26 -14.93 7.51 -7.54
C MET A 26 -14.05 6.79 -8.58
N TYR A 27 -14.02 7.28 -9.81
CA TYR A 27 -13.17 6.70 -10.87
C TYR A 27 -11.67 6.79 -10.52
N VAL A 28 -11.21 7.95 -10.04
CA VAL A 28 -9.82 8.15 -9.63
C VAL A 28 -9.48 7.28 -8.42
N ALA A 29 -10.37 7.22 -7.41
CA ALA A 29 -10.17 6.39 -6.24
C ALA A 29 -10.09 4.89 -6.61
N PHE A 30 -10.97 4.43 -7.50
CA PHE A 30 -11.01 3.03 -7.94
C PHE A 30 -9.79 2.67 -8.80
N ARG A 31 -9.45 3.51 -9.79
CA ARG A 31 -8.30 3.30 -10.67
C ARG A 31 -6.97 3.33 -9.92
N PHE A 32 -6.87 4.20 -8.93
CA PHE A 32 -5.68 4.39 -8.14
C PHE A 32 -5.46 3.24 -7.15
N GLN A 33 -6.51 2.83 -6.45
CA GLN A 33 -6.45 1.69 -5.52
C GLN A 33 -6.17 0.37 -6.24
N TYR A 34 -6.55 0.23 -7.51
CA TYR A 34 -6.33 -0.98 -8.29
C TYR A 34 -4.85 -1.30 -8.50
N LYS A 35 -4.01 -0.31 -8.84
CA LYS A 35 -2.56 -0.53 -9.02
C LYS A 35 -1.89 -0.98 -7.72
N PHE A 36 -2.21 -0.32 -6.60
CA PHE A 36 -1.69 -0.70 -5.29
C PHE A 36 -2.25 -2.04 -4.79
N ALA A 37 -3.51 -2.31 -5.05
CA ALA A 37 -4.12 -3.59 -4.70
C ALA A 37 -3.47 -4.75 -5.46
N LEU A 38 -3.19 -4.59 -6.76
CA LEU A 38 -2.46 -5.59 -7.54
C LEU A 38 -1.04 -5.81 -7.00
N GLY A 39 -0.33 -4.74 -6.66
CA GLY A 39 0.99 -4.84 -6.05
C GLY A 39 0.96 -5.61 -4.73
N ALA A 40 -0.02 -5.32 -3.88
CA ALA A 40 -0.21 -6.00 -2.61
C ALA A 40 -0.55 -7.50 -2.79
N VAL A 41 -1.46 -7.82 -3.69
CA VAL A 41 -1.83 -9.22 -3.98
C VAL A 41 -0.66 -9.99 -4.58
N ALA A 42 0.12 -9.38 -5.48
CA ALA A 42 1.30 -10.01 -6.05
C ALA A 42 2.39 -10.28 -4.98
N ALA A 43 2.64 -9.32 -4.09
CA ALA A 43 3.57 -9.48 -2.97
C ALA A 43 3.12 -10.61 -2.02
N LEU A 44 1.83 -10.66 -1.67
CA LEU A 44 1.28 -11.75 -0.86
C LEU A 44 1.41 -13.12 -1.53
N GLY A 45 1.09 -13.20 -2.82
CA GLY A 45 1.26 -14.44 -3.59
C GLY A 45 2.72 -14.91 -3.60
N HIS A 46 3.65 -13.97 -3.80
CA HIS A 46 5.08 -14.22 -3.73
C HIS A 46 5.50 -14.78 -2.35
N ASP A 47 5.06 -14.15 -1.26
CA ASP A 47 5.42 -14.57 0.10
C ASP A 47 4.91 -15.97 0.42
N VAL A 48 3.63 -16.23 0.10
CA VAL A 48 3.02 -17.55 0.32
C VAL A 48 3.73 -18.64 -0.48
N VAL A 49 4.01 -18.39 -1.77
CA VAL A 49 4.68 -19.37 -2.63
C VAL A 49 6.08 -19.68 -2.13
N ILE A 50 6.84 -18.69 -1.68
CA ILE A 50 8.19 -18.91 -1.15
C ILE A 50 8.15 -19.70 0.15
N ILE A 51 7.26 -19.37 1.09
CA ILE A 51 7.14 -20.10 2.36
C ILE A 51 6.78 -21.57 2.10
N LEU A 52 5.76 -21.81 1.28
CA LEU A 52 5.37 -23.18 0.90
C LEU A 52 6.51 -23.93 0.17
N GLY A 53 7.23 -23.22 -0.70
CA GLY A 53 8.41 -23.75 -1.39
C GLY A 53 9.50 -24.17 -0.41
N ILE A 54 9.82 -23.35 0.59
CA ILE A 54 10.82 -23.67 1.61
C ILE A 54 10.38 -24.90 2.43
N PHE A 55 9.12 -24.94 2.91
CA PHE A 55 8.59 -26.09 3.64
C PHE A 55 8.66 -27.38 2.80
N SER A 56 8.38 -27.29 1.51
CA SER A 56 8.46 -28.41 0.58
C SER A 56 9.90 -28.90 0.35
N ILE A 57 10.86 -27.98 0.15
CA ILE A 57 12.27 -28.32 -0.09
C ILE A 57 12.89 -29.02 1.12
N PHE A 58 12.58 -28.54 2.32
CA PHE A 58 13.10 -29.13 3.55
C PHE A 58 12.26 -30.31 4.07
N SER A 59 11.17 -30.64 3.37
CA SER A 59 10.22 -31.69 3.77
C SER A 59 9.72 -31.54 5.21
N TRP A 60 9.46 -30.28 5.63
CA TRP A 60 8.89 -30.01 6.94
C TRP A 60 7.39 -30.27 6.94
N ASP A 61 6.90 -30.78 8.06
CA ASP A 61 5.48 -31.07 8.21
C ASP A 61 4.64 -29.79 8.10
N PHE A 62 3.61 -29.87 7.28
CA PHE A 62 2.65 -28.80 7.08
C PHE A 62 1.34 -29.16 7.77
N ASP A 63 1.21 -28.75 9.02
CA ASP A 63 0.05 -28.99 9.86
C ASP A 63 -0.88 -27.76 9.95
N LEU A 64 -1.93 -27.88 10.76
CA LEU A 64 -2.89 -26.80 10.97
C LEU A 64 -2.26 -25.57 11.65
N THR A 65 -1.23 -25.77 12.46
CA THR A 65 -0.53 -24.69 13.16
C THR A 65 0.30 -23.87 12.17
N VAL A 66 0.96 -24.53 11.22
CA VAL A 66 1.70 -23.87 10.12
C VAL A 66 0.74 -23.11 9.20
N LEU A 67 -0.45 -23.67 8.90
CA LEU A 67 -1.47 -22.97 8.14
C LEU A 67 -1.94 -21.68 8.87
N ALA A 68 -2.15 -21.76 10.19
CA ALA A 68 -2.49 -20.60 10.99
C ALA A 68 -1.36 -19.54 10.97
N ALA A 69 -0.10 -19.97 11.03
CA ALA A 69 1.04 -19.08 10.87
C ALA A 69 1.04 -18.40 9.50
N LEU A 70 0.76 -19.12 8.43
CA LEU A 70 0.68 -18.57 7.08
C LEU A 70 -0.37 -17.46 6.97
N LEU A 71 -1.55 -17.66 7.56
CA LEU A 71 -2.59 -16.64 7.62
C LEU A 71 -2.14 -15.40 8.42
N ALA A 72 -1.40 -15.61 9.52
CA ALA A 72 -0.84 -14.51 10.29
C ALA A 72 0.24 -13.74 9.50
N VAL A 73 1.08 -14.43 8.73
CA VAL A 73 2.07 -13.81 7.83
C VAL A 73 1.38 -12.94 6.78
N ILE A 74 0.29 -13.40 6.17
CA ILE A 74 -0.50 -12.61 5.22
C ILE A 74 -0.93 -11.28 5.85
N GLY A 75 -1.45 -11.31 7.08
CA GLY A 75 -1.84 -10.11 7.82
C GLY A 75 -0.66 -9.19 8.14
N TYR A 76 0.48 -9.76 8.51
CA TYR A 76 1.70 -9.00 8.79
C TYR A 76 2.27 -8.33 7.53
N SER A 77 2.39 -9.06 6.43
CA SER A 77 2.91 -8.56 5.15
C SER A 77 1.99 -7.48 4.56
N LEU A 78 0.66 -7.65 4.67
CA LEU A 78 -0.30 -6.62 4.26
C LEU A 78 -0.11 -5.31 5.02
N ASN A 79 0.12 -5.37 6.32
CA ASN A 79 0.32 -4.16 7.12
C ASN A 79 1.53 -3.36 6.66
N ASP A 80 2.65 -4.01 6.39
CA ASP A 80 3.87 -3.37 5.87
C ASP A 80 3.64 -2.82 4.46
N THR A 81 3.02 -3.58 3.59
CA THR A 81 2.68 -3.17 2.22
C THR A 81 1.76 -1.93 2.20
N ILE A 82 0.80 -1.85 3.12
CA ILE A 82 -0.09 -0.67 3.24
C ILE A 82 0.71 0.56 3.65
N VAL A 83 1.62 0.44 4.63
CA VAL A 83 2.46 1.55 5.10
C VAL A 83 3.38 2.06 3.98
N VAL A 84 4.00 1.16 3.22
CA VAL A 84 4.83 1.50 2.04
C VAL A 84 3.99 2.24 1.00
N SER A 85 2.85 1.67 0.65
CA SER A 85 1.94 2.22 -0.36
C SER A 85 1.41 3.60 0.02
N ASP A 86 1.08 3.80 1.29
CA ASP A 86 0.57 5.08 1.80
C ASP A 86 1.65 6.16 1.74
N ARG A 87 2.89 5.83 2.10
CA ARG A 87 4.01 6.77 2.03
C ARG A 87 4.36 7.16 0.60
N ILE A 88 4.35 6.20 -0.31
CA ILE A 88 4.54 6.48 -1.74
C ILE A 88 3.45 7.45 -2.22
N ARG A 89 2.18 7.22 -1.86
CA ARG A 89 1.07 8.13 -2.19
C ARG A 89 1.26 9.53 -1.65
N GLU A 90 1.67 9.64 -0.39
CA GLU A 90 1.90 10.93 0.26
C GLU A 90 2.97 11.74 -0.48
N ASN A 91 4.11 11.11 -0.76
CA ASN A 91 5.21 11.78 -1.46
C ASN A 91 4.85 12.17 -2.89
N PHE A 92 4.13 11.33 -3.63
CA PHE A 92 3.64 11.69 -4.96
C PHE A 92 2.68 12.89 -4.97
N ARG A 93 1.94 13.12 -3.89
CA ARG A 93 1.04 14.28 -3.76
C ARG A 93 1.78 15.54 -3.37
N THR A 94 2.84 15.40 -2.56
CA THR A 94 3.56 16.54 -1.97
C THR A 94 4.70 17.01 -2.87
N GLU A 95 5.45 16.07 -3.47
CA GLU A 95 6.63 16.36 -4.28
C GLU A 95 6.27 16.40 -5.77
N ARG A 96 6.28 17.61 -6.35
CA ARG A 96 5.90 17.82 -7.76
C ARG A 96 7.08 17.80 -8.74
N VAL A 97 8.31 17.87 -8.25
CA VAL A 97 9.52 18.10 -9.08
C VAL A 97 10.26 16.81 -9.42
N LEU A 98 10.23 15.79 -8.53
CA LEU A 98 10.99 14.55 -8.69
C LEU A 98 10.38 13.61 -9.71
N ASP A 99 11.21 12.79 -10.35
CA ASP A 99 10.75 11.71 -11.21
C ASP A 99 10.09 10.59 -10.37
N PRO A 100 9.19 9.77 -10.98
CA PRO A 100 8.50 8.69 -10.26
C PRO A 100 9.44 7.70 -9.56
N GLU A 101 10.59 7.38 -10.17
CA GLU A 101 11.61 6.50 -9.60
C GLU A 101 12.23 7.09 -8.34
N ASP A 102 12.65 8.35 -8.41
CA ASP A 102 13.22 9.07 -7.27
C ASP A 102 12.21 9.23 -6.12
N LEU A 103 10.93 9.42 -6.44
CA LEU A 103 9.85 9.51 -5.46
C LEU A 103 9.62 8.18 -4.73
N VAL A 104 9.67 7.07 -5.44
CA VAL A 104 9.56 5.74 -4.83
C VAL A 104 10.77 5.49 -3.94
N ASP A 105 12.00 5.76 -4.41
CA ASP A 105 13.22 5.58 -3.62
C ASP A 105 13.23 6.46 -2.36
N LEU A 106 12.84 7.72 -2.48
CA LEU A 106 12.68 8.63 -1.35
C LEU A 106 11.68 8.07 -0.33
N SER A 107 10.55 7.56 -0.80
CA SER A 107 9.50 7.01 0.06
C SER A 107 9.97 5.78 0.82
N LEU A 108 10.67 4.87 0.12
CA LEU A 108 11.24 3.68 0.73
C LEU A 108 12.28 4.03 1.80
N ASN A 109 13.18 4.96 1.51
CA ASN A 109 14.19 5.40 2.47
C ASN A 109 13.59 6.01 3.74
N GLN A 110 12.48 6.74 3.63
CA GLN A 110 11.79 7.33 4.77
C GLN A 110 11.16 6.32 5.73
N ILE A 111 10.69 5.18 5.21
CA ILE A 111 10.04 4.14 6.01
C ILE A 111 10.96 3.00 6.41
N LEU A 112 12.11 2.85 5.75
CA LEU A 112 13.03 1.73 5.93
C LEU A 112 13.41 1.52 7.40
N GLY A 113 13.73 2.59 8.12
CA GLY A 113 14.08 2.52 9.53
C GLY A 113 12.95 1.96 10.39
N ARG A 114 11.71 2.37 10.15
CA ARG A 114 10.54 1.87 10.87
C ARG A 114 10.32 0.39 10.55
N THR A 115 10.33 0.01 9.28
CA THR A 115 10.10 -1.36 8.83
C THR A 115 11.16 -2.32 9.40
N ILE A 116 12.43 -1.94 9.38
CA ILE A 116 13.51 -2.76 9.97
C ILE A 116 13.32 -2.93 11.47
N VAL A 117 13.02 -1.86 12.22
CA VAL A 117 12.83 -1.95 13.67
C VAL A 117 11.63 -2.82 14.03
N THR A 118 10.51 -2.67 13.34
CA THR A 118 9.31 -3.50 13.58
C THR A 118 9.55 -4.96 13.25
N SER A 119 10.20 -5.27 12.14
CA SER A 119 10.53 -6.64 11.75
C SER A 119 11.55 -7.25 12.71
N PHE A 120 12.57 -6.51 13.11
CA PHE A 120 13.58 -6.99 14.06
C PHE A 120 12.98 -7.32 15.43
N THR A 121 12.14 -6.43 15.98
CA THR A 121 11.48 -6.67 17.29
C THR A 121 10.53 -7.87 17.21
N THR A 122 9.81 -8.04 16.12
CA THR A 122 8.95 -9.21 15.90
C THR A 122 9.76 -10.49 15.80
N LEU A 123 10.85 -10.48 15.03
CA LEU A 123 11.77 -11.61 14.91
C LEU A 123 12.37 -12.04 16.25
N LEU A 124 12.71 -11.09 17.12
CA LEU A 124 13.23 -11.36 18.47
C LEU A 124 12.23 -12.20 19.28
N VAL A 125 10.95 -11.80 19.28
CA VAL A 125 9.89 -12.54 19.95
C VAL A 125 9.67 -13.92 19.32
N LEU A 126 9.68 -14.01 17.99
CA LEU A 126 9.48 -15.26 17.26
C LEU A 126 10.63 -16.23 17.48
N PHE A 127 11.89 -15.76 17.55
CA PHE A 127 13.03 -16.60 17.91
C PHE A 127 12.93 -17.11 19.35
N ALA A 128 12.50 -16.27 20.29
CA ALA A 128 12.25 -16.72 21.65
C ALA A 128 11.16 -17.82 21.68
N LEU A 129 10.08 -17.62 20.91
CA LEU A 129 9.01 -18.60 20.80
C LEU A 129 9.50 -19.90 20.14
N PHE A 130 10.34 -19.82 19.12
CA PHE A 130 10.93 -20.98 18.44
C PHE A 130 11.82 -21.82 19.38
N ILE A 131 12.58 -21.16 20.27
CA ILE A 131 13.52 -21.83 21.18
C ILE A 131 12.78 -22.39 22.40
N PHE A 132 11.85 -21.62 22.97
CA PHE A 132 11.21 -21.95 24.26
C PHE A 132 9.78 -22.47 24.13
N GLY A 133 9.15 -22.38 22.95
CA GLY A 133 7.72 -22.68 22.75
C GLY A 133 7.37 -24.17 22.69
N GLY A 134 8.36 -25.05 22.64
CA GLY A 134 8.15 -26.49 22.55
C GLY A 134 7.76 -26.97 21.15
N GLU A 135 7.57 -28.29 21.04
CA GLU A 135 7.46 -28.99 19.74
C GLU A 135 6.18 -28.59 18.99
N LEU A 136 5.07 -28.39 19.66
CA LEU A 136 3.78 -28.00 19.06
C LEU A 136 3.80 -26.62 18.39
N ILE A 137 4.61 -25.71 18.87
CA ILE A 137 4.66 -24.32 18.39
C ILE A 137 5.86 -24.11 17.44
N ARG A 138 6.74 -25.08 17.33
CA ARG A 138 7.98 -24.96 16.55
C ARG A 138 7.72 -24.71 15.08
N GLY A 139 6.83 -25.48 14.44
CA GLY A 139 6.45 -25.29 13.04
C GLY A 139 5.78 -23.93 12.79
N PHE A 140 4.88 -23.52 13.70
CA PHE A 140 4.24 -22.22 13.69
C PHE A 140 5.26 -21.07 13.76
N SER A 141 6.18 -21.11 14.73
CA SER A 141 7.19 -20.08 14.92
C SER A 141 8.13 -19.99 13.72
N LEU A 142 8.52 -21.12 13.16
CA LEU A 142 9.39 -21.19 11.99
C LEU A 142 8.73 -20.56 10.77
N ALA A 143 7.46 -20.88 10.50
CA ALA A 143 6.69 -20.29 9.41
C ALA A 143 6.56 -18.76 9.56
N LEU A 144 6.32 -18.28 10.78
CA LEU A 144 6.27 -16.85 11.06
C LEU A 144 7.63 -16.16 10.88
N ILE A 145 8.74 -16.76 11.34
CA ILE A 145 10.09 -16.21 11.15
C ILE A 145 10.38 -16.03 9.66
N LEU A 146 10.15 -17.07 8.87
CA LEU A 146 10.32 -17.02 7.42
C LEU A 146 9.40 -15.95 6.81
N GLY A 147 8.14 -15.93 7.23
CA GLY A 147 7.15 -14.98 6.75
C GLY A 147 7.51 -13.53 7.03
N VAL A 148 8.01 -13.20 8.20
CA VAL A 148 8.44 -11.84 8.53
C VAL A 148 9.66 -11.43 7.71
N ILE A 149 10.65 -12.32 7.53
CA ILE A 149 11.84 -12.03 6.73
C ILE A 149 11.46 -11.80 5.26
N ILE A 150 10.70 -12.72 4.67
CA ILE A 150 10.29 -12.66 3.28
C ILE A 150 9.34 -11.49 3.04
N GLY A 151 8.35 -11.28 3.94
CA GLY A 151 7.38 -10.20 3.86
C GLY A 151 8.01 -8.82 3.99
N THR A 152 9.03 -8.65 4.85
CA THR A 152 9.79 -7.40 4.94
C THR A 152 10.53 -7.11 3.63
N TYR A 153 11.13 -8.12 3.02
CA TYR A 153 11.78 -7.96 1.73
C TYR A 153 10.76 -7.65 0.62
N SER A 154 9.67 -8.39 0.55
CA SER A 154 8.66 -8.25 -0.51
C SER A 154 7.92 -6.92 -0.43
N SER A 155 7.59 -6.43 0.76
CA SER A 155 6.91 -5.15 0.95
C SER A 155 7.74 -3.96 0.42
N ILE A 156 9.08 -4.05 0.48
CA ILE A 156 9.98 -3.02 0.00
C ILE A 156 10.23 -3.19 -1.51
N TYR A 157 10.69 -4.38 -1.93
CA TYR A 157 11.18 -4.57 -3.30
C TYR A 157 10.11 -5.01 -4.29
N VAL A 158 9.24 -5.96 -3.91
CA VAL A 158 8.22 -6.49 -4.84
C VAL A 158 7.14 -5.45 -5.10
N VAL A 159 6.67 -4.77 -4.05
CA VAL A 159 5.66 -3.70 -4.19
C VAL A 159 6.20 -2.53 -5.00
N ALA A 160 7.43 -2.07 -4.71
CA ALA A 160 8.05 -0.97 -5.44
C ALA A 160 8.20 -1.30 -6.93
N ASN A 161 8.78 -2.46 -7.26
CA ASN A 161 8.96 -2.89 -8.65
C ASN A 161 7.62 -3.07 -9.38
N MET A 162 6.59 -3.57 -8.70
CA MET A 162 5.28 -3.73 -9.29
C MET A 162 4.63 -2.38 -9.61
N LEU A 163 4.74 -1.41 -8.70
CA LEU A 163 4.25 -0.05 -8.92
C LEU A 163 4.96 0.64 -10.08
N MET A 164 6.28 0.46 -10.20
CA MET A 164 7.08 0.94 -11.32
C MET A 164 6.64 0.30 -12.65
N SER A 165 6.45 -1.02 -12.66
CA SER A 165 5.98 -1.76 -13.85
C SER A 165 4.58 -1.33 -14.32
N LEU A 166 3.74 -0.88 -13.41
CA LEU A 166 2.39 -0.38 -13.71
C LEU A 166 2.39 1.08 -14.20
N ASN A 167 3.56 1.66 -14.48
CA ASN A 167 3.72 3.05 -14.93
C ASN A 167 2.91 4.01 -14.05
N LEU A 168 3.27 4.08 -12.76
CA LEU A 168 2.65 5.02 -11.84
C LEU A 168 3.01 6.44 -12.30
N SER A 169 2.04 7.18 -12.83
CA SER A 169 2.24 8.56 -13.26
C SER A 169 1.71 9.54 -12.23
N LYS A 170 2.27 10.75 -12.22
CA LYS A 170 1.80 11.85 -11.37
C LYS A 170 0.34 12.23 -11.67
N GLU A 171 -0.10 12.01 -12.91
CA GLU A 171 -1.46 12.29 -13.36
C GLU A 171 -2.48 11.32 -12.72
N ASP A 172 -2.06 10.07 -12.44
CA ASP A 172 -2.90 9.09 -11.74
C ASP A 172 -3.17 9.51 -10.27
N LEU A 173 -2.35 10.42 -9.72
CA LEU A 173 -2.34 10.84 -8.31
C LEU A 173 -2.76 12.30 -8.10
N ALA A 174 -2.86 13.09 -9.17
CA ALA A 174 -3.30 14.47 -9.10
C ALA A 174 -4.75 14.52 -8.59
N VAL A 175 -4.93 15.14 -7.43
CA VAL A 175 -6.27 15.56 -7.00
C VAL A 175 -6.71 16.60 -8.03
N PRO A 176 -7.88 16.46 -8.68
CA PRO A 176 -8.40 17.48 -9.57
C PRO A 176 -8.43 18.81 -8.81
N GLU A 177 -7.77 19.83 -9.33
CA GLU A 177 -7.89 21.18 -8.76
C GLU A 177 -9.36 21.56 -8.77
N PRO A 178 -9.91 22.09 -7.66
CA PRO A 178 -11.29 22.52 -7.65
C PRO A 178 -11.47 23.58 -8.74
N GLU A 179 -12.36 23.31 -9.70
CA GLU A 179 -12.78 24.27 -10.71
C GLU A 179 -13.38 25.50 -10.01
N GLY A 180 -12.58 26.49 -9.72
CA GLY A 180 -12.96 27.68 -8.97
C GLY A 180 -11.77 28.46 -8.45
N ALA A 181 -10.58 27.89 -8.44
CA ALA A 181 -9.38 28.59 -7.99
C ALA A 181 -8.94 29.72 -8.96
N GLU A 182 -9.44 29.71 -10.21
CA GLU A 182 -9.16 30.78 -11.19
C GLU A 182 -9.98 32.07 -10.95
N PHE A 183 -11.05 32.03 -10.17
CA PHE A 183 -11.91 33.21 -9.96
C PHE A 183 -11.50 34.05 -8.75
N ASP A 184 -10.60 33.60 -7.88
CA ASP A 184 -10.16 34.39 -6.72
C ASP A 184 -8.97 35.34 -7.02
N ASN A 185 -8.43 35.29 -8.23
CA ASN A 185 -7.31 36.17 -8.66
C ASN A 185 -7.71 37.29 -9.63
N LEU A 186 -8.97 37.66 -9.68
CA LEU A 186 -9.38 38.85 -10.41
C LEU A 186 -9.37 40.06 -9.49
N PRO A 187 -8.67 41.18 -9.88
CA PRO A 187 -8.54 42.37 -9.10
C PRO A 187 -9.86 43.12 -8.92
#